data_6e93896b1caca967aef2b6e68896838d
#
_entry.id   6e93896b1caca967aef2b6e68896838d
#
_cell.length_a   1.000
_cell.length_b   1.000
_cell.length_c   1.000
_cell.angle_alpha   90.00
_cell.angle_beta   90.00
_cell.angle_gamma   90.00
#
_symmetry.space_group_name_H-M   'P 1'
#
loop_
_entity.id
_entity.type
_entity.pdbx_description
1 polymer ?
#
loop_
_entity_poly.entity_id
_entity_poly.type
_entity_poly.pdbx_seq_one_letter_code
_entity_poly.pdbx_strand_id
1 'polypeptide(L)'
;MNNFNNTKQLKEKLEKYKIEDDRNKYIFRANLKYVLSSSIFFIIIAFIAAYSLYKGITGIEKLTPLKITFIVILFGYVLIASFLLFKFKITIENNEIVLKYMGIKMEDIESATVKIIKVSASKVDKFLEIITKDKKRIQIRLNISNELLFFKLLQNQIGEKLDI
;
A
#
# COMPACT_ATOMS: atom_id res chain seq x y z
N MET A 1 -10.59 -21.88 -2.34
CA MET A 1 -11.66 -21.80 -3.35
C MET A 1 -12.22 -20.37 -3.55
N ASN A 2 -11.94 -19.38 -2.68
CA ASN A 2 -12.46 -17.99 -2.80
C ASN A 2 -11.71 -17.07 -3.78
N ASN A 3 -10.53 -17.44 -4.27
CA ASN A 3 -9.70 -16.53 -5.08
C ASN A 3 -10.20 -16.40 -6.53
N PHE A 4 -10.74 -17.48 -7.11
CA PHE A 4 -11.26 -17.49 -8.48
C PHE A 4 -12.50 -16.60 -8.66
N ASN A 5 -13.38 -16.52 -7.66
CA ASN A 5 -14.55 -15.67 -7.72
C ASN A 5 -14.18 -14.18 -7.65
N ASN A 6 -13.11 -13.82 -6.92
CA ASN A 6 -12.68 -12.43 -6.81
C ASN A 6 -12.05 -11.89 -8.10
N THR A 7 -11.27 -12.71 -8.80
CA THR A 7 -10.65 -12.30 -10.08
C THR A 7 -11.69 -12.19 -11.20
N LYS A 8 -12.62 -13.14 -11.30
CA LYS A 8 -13.71 -13.08 -12.29
C LYS A 8 -14.58 -11.84 -12.09
N GLN A 9 -14.98 -11.55 -10.85
CA GLN A 9 -15.74 -10.34 -10.51
C GLN A 9 -14.96 -9.06 -10.80
N LEU A 10 -13.63 -9.07 -10.62
CA LEU A 10 -12.79 -7.92 -10.92
C LEU A 10 -12.72 -7.68 -12.42
N LYS A 11 -12.56 -8.72 -13.25
CA LYS A 11 -12.59 -8.63 -14.71
C LYS A 11 -13.92 -8.06 -15.21
N GLU A 12 -15.06 -8.61 -14.77
CA GLU A 12 -16.39 -8.12 -15.14
C GLU A 12 -16.64 -6.64 -14.76
N LYS A 13 -16.15 -6.23 -13.59
CA LYS A 13 -16.21 -4.83 -13.17
C LYS A 13 -15.32 -3.93 -14.02
N LEU A 14 -14.14 -4.42 -14.41
CA LEU A 14 -13.19 -3.68 -15.22
C LEU A 14 -13.72 -3.45 -16.65
N GLU A 15 -14.37 -4.44 -17.24
CA GLU A 15 -15.00 -4.32 -18.56
C GLU A 15 -16.10 -3.25 -18.57
N LYS A 16 -16.90 -3.19 -17.51
CA LYS A 16 -17.98 -2.21 -17.35
C LYS A 16 -17.51 -0.82 -16.93
N TYR A 17 -16.28 -0.72 -16.43
CA TYR A 17 -15.76 0.54 -15.92
C TYR A 17 -15.35 1.47 -17.07
N LYS A 18 -15.94 2.67 -17.09
CA LYS A 18 -15.57 3.73 -18.03
C LYS A 18 -14.77 4.80 -17.30
N ILE A 19 -13.72 5.28 -17.94
CA ILE A 19 -12.95 6.41 -17.43
C ILE A 19 -13.75 7.66 -17.78
N GLU A 20 -14.27 8.37 -16.78
CA GLU A 20 -15.10 9.57 -16.97
C GLU A 20 -14.25 10.83 -17.21
N ASP A 21 -12.97 10.79 -16.84
CA ASP A 21 -12.13 11.97 -16.77
C ASP A 21 -10.75 11.64 -17.38
N ASP A 22 -10.44 12.25 -18.52
CA ASP A 22 -9.15 12.08 -19.18
C ASP A 22 -8.16 13.13 -18.65
N ARG A 23 -7.38 12.70 -17.67
CA ARG A 23 -6.32 13.52 -17.06
C ARG A 23 -4.97 13.01 -17.48
N ASN A 24 -4.02 13.94 -17.62
CA ASN A 24 -2.63 13.58 -17.87
C ASN A 24 -1.93 12.95 -16.64
N LYS A 25 -2.57 13.05 -15.46
CA LYS A 25 -2.00 12.58 -14.20
C LYS A 25 -3.05 12.04 -13.26
N TYR A 26 -2.84 10.80 -12.81
CA TYR A 26 -3.68 10.13 -11.82
C TYR A 26 -2.86 9.79 -10.58
N ILE A 27 -3.39 10.12 -9.40
CA ILE A 27 -2.71 9.88 -8.12
C ILE A 27 -3.55 8.92 -7.29
N PHE A 28 -2.98 7.78 -6.93
CA PHE A 28 -3.59 6.74 -6.10
C PHE A 28 -2.92 6.75 -4.72
N ARG A 29 -3.69 7.09 -3.70
CA ARG A 29 -3.23 7.09 -2.30
C ARG A 29 -3.64 5.80 -1.61
N ALA A 30 -3.13 5.57 -0.41
CA ALA A 30 -3.54 4.45 0.42
C ALA A 30 -5.06 4.43 0.62
N ASN A 31 -5.65 3.24 0.55
CA ASN A 31 -7.08 3.03 0.78
C ASN A 31 -7.45 3.42 2.21
N LEU A 32 -8.62 4.07 2.38
CA LEU A 32 -9.10 4.55 3.67
C LEU A 32 -9.17 3.43 4.74
N LYS A 33 -9.65 2.23 4.37
CA LYS A 33 -9.70 1.08 5.29
C LYS A 33 -8.30 0.70 5.79
N TYR A 34 -7.30 0.71 4.91
CA TYR A 34 -5.93 0.42 5.27
C TYR A 34 -5.34 1.52 6.17
N VAL A 35 -5.59 2.79 5.84
CA VAL A 35 -5.17 3.93 6.66
C VAL A 35 -5.78 3.84 8.05
N LEU A 36 -7.11 3.66 8.16
CA LEU A 36 -7.80 3.57 9.45
C LEU A 36 -7.29 2.40 10.30
N SER A 37 -7.19 1.20 9.72
CA SER A 37 -6.72 0.03 10.48
C SER A 37 -5.28 0.19 10.97
N SER A 38 -4.41 0.80 10.16
CA SER A 38 -3.03 1.09 10.55
C SER A 38 -2.95 2.19 11.60
N SER A 39 -3.79 3.24 11.48
CA SER A 39 -3.85 4.34 12.45
C SER A 39 -4.31 3.86 13.82
N ILE A 40 -5.32 2.97 13.89
CA ILE A 40 -5.76 2.38 15.16
C ILE A 40 -4.59 1.63 15.82
N PHE A 41 -3.85 0.84 15.06
CA PHE A 41 -2.68 0.13 15.58
C PHE A 41 -1.60 1.10 16.10
N PHE A 42 -1.32 2.19 15.40
CA PHE A 42 -0.36 3.20 15.83
C PHE A 42 -0.83 3.94 17.10
N ILE A 43 -2.13 4.23 17.22
CA ILE A 43 -2.71 4.83 18.43
C ILE A 43 -2.52 3.91 19.64
N ILE A 44 -2.74 2.60 19.47
CA ILE A 44 -2.54 1.62 20.56
C ILE A 44 -1.07 1.63 21.01
N ILE A 45 -0.11 1.58 20.07
CA ILE A 45 1.32 1.62 20.40
C ILE A 45 1.70 2.94 21.10
N ALA A 46 1.21 4.07 20.58
CA ALA A 46 1.46 5.38 21.17
C ALA A 46 0.89 5.47 22.59
N PHE A 47 -0.30 4.91 22.82
CA PHE A 47 -0.92 4.85 24.14
C PHE A 47 -0.10 4.01 25.12
N ILE A 48 0.40 2.84 24.72
CA ILE A 48 1.26 2.00 25.55
C ILE A 48 2.55 2.75 25.92
N ALA A 49 3.18 3.44 24.97
CA ALA A 49 4.38 4.23 25.21
C ALA A 49 4.11 5.40 26.17
N ALA A 50 3.02 6.15 25.94
CA ALA A 50 2.60 7.27 26.79
C ALA A 50 2.26 6.82 28.22
N TYR A 51 1.54 5.69 28.35
CA TYR A 51 1.20 5.13 29.67
C TYR A 51 2.43 4.66 30.44
N SER A 52 3.39 4.05 29.77
CA SER A 52 4.68 3.67 30.37
C SER A 52 5.49 4.88 30.83
N LEU A 53 5.47 5.96 30.06
CA LEU A 53 6.11 7.22 30.43
C LEU A 53 5.40 7.87 31.64
N TYR A 54 4.07 7.92 31.63
CA TYR A 54 3.27 8.43 32.73
C TYR A 54 3.58 7.74 34.06
N LYS A 55 3.60 6.39 34.08
CA LYS A 55 3.97 5.61 35.28
C LYS A 55 5.38 5.96 35.80
N GLY A 56 6.29 6.21 34.89
CA GLY A 56 7.65 6.60 35.24
C GLY A 56 7.73 7.99 35.86
N ILE A 57 7.03 8.96 35.29
CA ILE A 57 7.01 10.35 35.78
C ILE A 57 6.31 10.44 37.17
N THR A 58 5.23 9.68 37.35
CA THR A 58 4.44 9.67 38.62
C THR A 58 5.11 8.84 39.72
N GLY A 59 6.27 8.21 39.45
CA GLY A 59 6.99 7.41 40.43
C GLY A 59 6.35 6.04 40.75
N ILE A 60 5.28 5.66 40.03
CA ILE A 60 4.65 4.32 40.13
C ILE A 60 5.62 3.22 39.74
N GLU A 61 6.48 3.50 38.74
CA GLU A 61 7.51 2.59 38.28
C GLU A 61 8.83 3.33 38.06
N LYS A 62 9.97 2.67 38.35
CA LYS A 62 11.29 3.28 38.10
C LYS A 62 11.55 3.39 36.58
N LEU A 63 11.94 4.56 36.13
CA LEU A 63 12.44 4.79 34.78
C LEU A 63 13.89 4.32 34.68
N THR A 64 14.09 3.10 34.20
CA THR A 64 15.42 2.61 33.88
C THR A 64 15.86 3.12 32.49
N PRO A 65 17.16 3.25 32.20
CA PRO A 65 17.65 3.64 30.87
C PRO A 65 17.07 2.76 29.75
N LEU A 66 16.99 1.45 29.97
CA LEU A 66 16.40 0.50 29.02
C LEU A 66 14.92 0.84 28.71
N LYS A 67 14.16 1.22 29.75
CA LYS A 67 12.74 1.56 29.61
C LYS A 67 12.54 2.86 28.83
N ILE A 68 13.38 3.85 29.08
CA ILE A 68 13.40 5.12 28.35
C ILE A 68 13.73 4.86 26.87
N THR A 69 14.77 4.08 26.59
CA THR A 69 15.14 3.71 25.23
C THR A 69 13.97 3.03 24.49
N PHE A 70 13.29 2.08 25.16
CA PHE A 70 12.15 1.39 24.55
C PHE A 70 10.98 2.35 24.24
N ILE A 71 10.66 3.29 25.13
CA ILE A 71 9.62 4.31 24.93
C ILE A 71 9.97 5.19 23.71
N VAL A 72 11.22 5.65 23.62
CA VAL A 72 11.71 6.46 22.50
C VAL A 72 11.61 5.70 21.17
N ILE A 73 11.99 4.42 21.15
CA ILE A 73 11.87 3.57 19.96
C ILE A 73 10.41 3.44 19.55
N LEU A 74 9.47 3.21 20.47
CA LEU A 74 8.05 3.08 20.14
C LEU A 74 7.48 4.38 19.55
N PHE A 75 7.77 5.54 20.14
CA PHE A 75 7.34 6.82 19.58
C PHE A 75 7.97 7.08 18.22
N GLY A 76 9.28 6.85 18.06
CA GLY A 76 9.97 6.96 16.79
C GLY A 76 9.36 6.08 15.71
N TYR A 77 9.05 4.83 16.04
CA TYR A 77 8.36 3.92 15.13
C TYR A 77 6.99 4.46 14.69
N VAL A 78 6.16 4.92 15.63
CA VAL A 78 4.82 5.46 15.32
C VAL A 78 4.93 6.67 14.40
N LEU A 79 5.86 7.60 14.66
CA LEU A 79 6.05 8.80 13.85
C LEU A 79 6.50 8.44 12.42
N ILE A 80 7.52 7.60 12.29
CA ILE A 80 8.07 7.20 10.98
C ILE A 80 7.02 6.41 10.18
N ALA A 81 6.35 5.43 10.81
CA ALA A 81 5.37 4.60 10.16
C ALA A 81 4.14 5.40 9.70
N SER A 82 3.66 6.35 10.53
CA SER A 82 2.57 7.26 10.15
C SER A 82 2.97 8.13 8.97
N PHE A 83 4.17 8.72 9.00
CA PHE A 83 4.68 9.53 7.91
C PHE A 83 4.77 8.75 6.59
N LEU A 84 5.26 7.51 6.62
CA LEU A 84 5.34 6.65 5.44
C LEU A 84 3.95 6.28 4.92
N LEU A 85 3.00 6.00 5.81
CA LEU A 85 1.63 5.67 5.46
C LEU A 85 0.94 6.83 4.73
N PHE A 86 1.04 8.05 5.25
CA PHE A 86 0.40 9.23 4.64
C PHE A 86 1.12 9.70 3.37
N LYS A 87 2.43 9.48 3.25
CA LYS A 87 3.19 9.79 2.02
C LYS A 87 3.05 8.74 0.92
N PHE A 88 2.45 7.59 1.22
CA PHE A 88 2.28 6.55 0.20
C PHE A 88 1.38 7.04 -0.93
N LYS A 89 1.92 7.00 -2.14
CA LYS A 89 1.20 7.30 -3.38
C LYS A 89 1.80 6.54 -4.55
N ILE A 90 0.94 6.18 -5.50
CA ILE A 90 1.29 5.71 -6.83
C ILE A 90 0.74 6.73 -7.79
N THR A 91 1.53 7.14 -8.78
CA THR A 91 1.08 8.08 -9.80
C THR A 91 1.20 7.42 -11.17
N ILE A 92 0.20 7.61 -12.03
CA ILE A 92 0.29 7.29 -13.45
C ILE A 92 0.30 8.62 -14.18
N GLU A 93 1.38 8.93 -14.88
CA GLU A 93 1.54 10.13 -15.70
C GLU A 93 2.50 9.85 -16.85
N ASN A 94 2.29 10.47 -18.01
CA ASN A 94 3.17 10.39 -19.19
C ASN A 94 3.57 8.95 -19.57
N ASN A 95 2.62 8.01 -19.53
CA ASN A 95 2.86 6.58 -19.80
C ASN A 95 3.86 5.91 -18.82
N GLU A 96 3.98 6.44 -17.61
CA GLU A 96 4.82 5.88 -16.55
C GLU A 96 4.01 5.60 -15.29
N ILE A 97 4.36 4.51 -14.58
CA ILE A 97 3.97 4.29 -13.19
C ILE A 97 5.07 4.88 -12.31
N VAL A 98 4.78 5.97 -11.63
CA VAL A 98 5.73 6.64 -10.74
C VAL A 98 5.46 6.21 -9.30
N LEU A 99 6.44 5.54 -8.70
CA LEU A 99 6.53 5.21 -7.29
C LEU A 99 7.47 6.21 -6.60
N LYS A 100 7.52 6.19 -5.26
CA LYS A 100 8.32 7.15 -4.48
C LYS A 100 9.76 7.35 -4.98
N TYR A 101 10.41 6.29 -5.46
CA TYR A 101 11.84 6.30 -5.85
C TYR A 101 12.09 5.71 -7.23
N MET A 102 11.05 5.37 -7.98
CA MET A 102 11.19 4.65 -9.23
C MET A 102 10.06 5.00 -10.20
N GLY A 103 10.41 5.27 -11.46
CA GLY A 103 9.50 5.31 -12.59
C GLY A 103 9.58 4.02 -13.38
N ILE A 104 8.45 3.51 -13.82
CA ILE A 104 8.35 2.32 -14.70
C ILE A 104 7.59 2.76 -15.93
N LYS A 105 8.26 2.80 -17.06
CA LYS A 105 7.62 3.10 -18.34
C LYS A 105 6.71 1.97 -18.75
N MET A 106 5.50 2.27 -19.21
CA MET A 106 4.54 1.27 -19.65
C MET A 106 5.07 0.42 -20.82
N GLU A 107 5.87 1.03 -21.71
CA GLU A 107 6.51 0.34 -22.82
C GLU A 107 7.52 -0.73 -22.38
N ASP A 108 8.17 -0.53 -21.23
CA ASP A 108 9.16 -1.45 -20.67
C ASP A 108 8.54 -2.64 -19.93
N ILE A 109 7.22 -2.64 -19.74
CA ILE A 109 6.52 -3.75 -19.09
C ILE A 109 6.41 -4.93 -20.06
N GLU A 110 6.94 -6.07 -19.65
CA GLU A 110 6.78 -7.36 -20.34
C GLU A 110 5.50 -8.06 -19.90
N SER A 111 5.24 -8.09 -18.60
CA SER A 111 4.00 -8.62 -17.99
C SER A 111 3.68 -7.96 -16.67
N ALA A 112 2.40 -7.90 -16.35
CA ALA A 112 1.90 -7.40 -15.07
C ALA A 112 0.80 -8.35 -14.57
N THR A 113 1.01 -8.96 -13.40
CA THR A 113 0.11 -9.97 -12.85
C THR A 113 -0.37 -9.59 -11.46
N VAL A 114 -1.67 -9.69 -11.22
CA VAL A 114 -2.24 -9.48 -9.89
C VAL A 114 -2.09 -10.73 -9.05
N LYS A 115 -1.34 -10.62 -7.95
CA LYS A 115 -1.13 -11.72 -7.01
C LYS A 115 -1.80 -11.43 -5.68
N ILE A 116 -2.46 -12.45 -5.15
CA ILE A 116 -3.05 -12.43 -3.82
C ILE A 116 -2.11 -13.19 -2.90
N ILE A 117 -1.46 -12.47 -1.98
CA ILE A 117 -0.45 -13.04 -1.07
C ILE A 117 -1.00 -13.03 0.35
N LYS A 118 -0.92 -14.17 1.04
CA LYS A 118 -1.25 -14.27 2.46
C LYS A 118 -0.10 -13.67 3.28
N VAL A 119 -0.35 -12.52 3.87
CA VAL A 119 0.65 -11.76 4.64
C VAL A 119 0.70 -12.21 6.11
N SER A 120 -0.43 -12.71 6.63
CA SER A 120 -0.53 -13.30 7.97
C SER A 120 -1.63 -14.36 8.01
N ALA A 121 -1.82 -15.03 9.16
CA ALA A 121 -2.84 -16.06 9.32
C ALA A 121 -4.25 -15.60 8.90
N SER A 122 -4.59 -14.34 9.14
CA SER A 122 -5.92 -13.76 8.88
C SER A 122 -5.93 -12.66 7.82
N LYS A 123 -4.76 -12.28 7.26
CA LYS A 123 -4.67 -11.14 6.34
C LYS A 123 -4.12 -11.55 4.99
N VAL A 124 -4.86 -11.20 3.96
CA VAL A 124 -4.51 -11.38 2.57
C VAL A 124 -4.40 -10.01 1.93
N ASP A 125 -3.30 -9.74 1.24
CA ASP A 125 -3.08 -8.50 0.49
C ASP A 125 -2.94 -8.79 -1.00
N LYS A 126 -3.35 -7.83 -1.81
CA LYS A 126 -3.17 -7.86 -3.26
C LYS A 126 -1.89 -7.12 -3.64
N PHE A 127 -1.17 -7.68 -4.57
CA PHE A 127 0.03 -7.09 -5.15
C PHE A 127 -0.06 -7.13 -6.68
N LEU A 128 0.40 -6.07 -7.32
CA LEU A 128 0.71 -6.09 -8.73
C LEU A 128 2.19 -6.43 -8.88
N GLU A 129 2.47 -7.56 -9.49
CA GLU A 129 3.82 -7.96 -9.86
C GLU A 129 4.06 -7.54 -11.32
N ILE A 130 5.03 -6.68 -11.53
CA ILE A 130 5.44 -6.21 -12.85
C ILE A 130 6.79 -6.84 -13.17
N ILE A 131 6.89 -7.44 -14.35
CA ILE A 131 8.15 -7.90 -14.94
C ILE A 131 8.46 -6.98 -16.10
N THR A 132 9.62 -6.36 -16.06
CA THR A 132 10.10 -5.47 -17.12
C THR A 132 10.91 -6.23 -18.16
N LYS A 133 11.11 -5.67 -19.36
CA LYS A 133 11.89 -6.26 -20.45
C LYS A 133 13.33 -6.59 -20.04
N ASP A 134 13.91 -5.83 -19.11
CA ASP A 134 15.22 -6.09 -18.51
C ASP A 134 15.17 -7.12 -17.37
N LYS A 135 14.05 -7.88 -17.27
CA LYS A 135 13.82 -8.96 -16.31
C LYS A 135 13.82 -8.54 -14.84
N LYS A 136 13.68 -7.25 -14.55
CA LYS A 136 13.46 -6.79 -13.19
C LYS A 136 12.06 -7.14 -12.73
N ARG A 137 11.94 -7.61 -11.49
CA ARG A 137 10.66 -7.93 -10.83
C ARG A 137 10.35 -6.87 -9.80
N ILE A 138 9.21 -6.19 -9.97
CA ILE A 138 8.75 -5.12 -9.11
C ILE A 138 7.40 -5.52 -8.53
N GLN A 139 7.24 -5.44 -7.22
CA GLN A 139 5.97 -5.72 -6.54
C GLN A 139 5.40 -4.44 -5.96
N ILE A 140 4.19 -4.10 -6.37
CA ILE A 140 3.44 -2.93 -5.92
C ILE A 140 2.25 -3.39 -5.10
N ARG A 141 2.17 -2.95 -3.85
CA ARG A 141 1.03 -3.26 -2.98
C ARG A 141 -0.21 -2.47 -3.41
N LEU A 142 -1.34 -3.17 -3.59
CA LEU A 142 -2.58 -2.61 -4.13
C LEU A 142 -3.57 -2.15 -3.04
N ASN A 143 -3.08 -1.75 -1.87
CA ASN A 143 -3.93 -1.14 -0.83
C ASN A 143 -4.19 0.35 -1.16
N ILE A 144 -4.66 0.61 -2.39
CA ILE A 144 -4.88 1.94 -2.94
C ILE A 144 -6.37 2.26 -3.07
N SER A 145 -6.68 3.55 -3.10
CA SER A 145 -8.00 4.05 -3.47
C SER A 145 -8.21 3.90 -4.98
N ASN A 146 -9.48 3.72 -5.41
CA ASN A 146 -9.86 3.63 -6.82
C ASN A 146 -9.08 2.56 -7.62
N GLU A 147 -8.95 1.35 -7.04
CA GLU A 147 -8.24 0.20 -7.64
C GLU A 147 -8.73 -0.11 -9.06
N LEU A 148 -10.05 0.02 -9.32
CA LEU A 148 -10.63 -0.22 -10.65
C LEU A 148 -10.12 0.78 -11.70
N LEU A 149 -10.04 2.06 -11.35
CA LEU A 149 -9.48 3.08 -12.23
C LEU A 149 -8.00 2.80 -12.51
N PHE A 150 -7.24 2.41 -11.50
CA PHE A 150 -5.83 2.05 -11.66
C PHE A 150 -5.65 0.90 -12.66
N PHE A 151 -6.42 -0.18 -12.51
CA PHE A 151 -6.34 -1.30 -13.46
C PHE A 151 -6.85 -0.95 -14.84
N LYS A 152 -7.89 -0.10 -14.95
CA LYS A 152 -8.40 0.32 -16.26
C LYS A 152 -7.38 1.14 -17.03
N LEU A 153 -6.67 2.04 -16.34
CA LEU A 153 -5.57 2.80 -16.94
C LEU A 153 -4.43 1.89 -17.40
N LEU A 154 -4.05 0.90 -16.56
CA LEU A 154 -3.05 -0.09 -16.94
C LEU A 154 -3.51 -0.91 -18.16
N GLN A 155 -4.74 -1.42 -18.15
CA GLN A 155 -5.29 -2.20 -19.25
C GLN A 155 -5.28 -1.42 -20.56
N ASN A 156 -5.61 -0.13 -20.52
CA ASN A 156 -5.59 0.73 -21.71
C ASN A 156 -4.16 0.93 -22.26
N GLN A 157 -3.15 0.88 -21.41
CA GLN A 157 -1.75 1.14 -21.79
C GLN A 157 -0.98 -0.12 -22.19
N ILE A 158 -1.15 -1.22 -21.43
CA ILE A 158 -0.36 -2.44 -21.64
C ILE A 158 -1.18 -3.61 -22.20
N GLY A 159 -2.52 -3.45 -22.31
CA GLY A 159 -3.41 -4.42 -22.95
C GLY A 159 -3.33 -5.81 -22.35
N GLU A 160 -3.08 -6.81 -23.20
CA GLU A 160 -3.04 -8.25 -22.84
C GLU A 160 -1.89 -8.62 -21.88
N LYS A 161 -0.91 -7.74 -21.69
CA LYS A 161 0.19 -7.98 -20.73
C LYS A 161 -0.29 -7.91 -19.28
N LEU A 162 -1.51 -7.38 -19.02
CA LEU A 162 -2.11 -7.34 -17.70
C LEU A 162 -2.94 -8.60 -17.47
N ASP A 163 -2.49 -9.44 -16.53
CA ASP A 163 -3.23 -10.61 -16.04
C ASP A 163 -3.81 -10.34 -14.63
N ILE A 164 -5.14 -10.47 -14.53
CA ILE A 164 -5.92 -10.18 -13.32
C ILE A 164 -6.65 -11.43 -12.85
#